data_64fd043d1a9f6a359eff5a0a366f6dc7
#
_entry.id   64fd043d1a9f6a359eff5a0a366f6dc7
#
_cell.length_a   1.000
_cell.length_b   1.000
_cell.length_c   1.000
_cell.angle_alpha   90.00
_cell.angle_beta   90.00
_cell.angle_gamma   90.00
#
_symmetry.space_group_name_H-M   'P 1'
#
loop_
_entity.id
_entity.type
_entity.pdbx_description
1 polymer ?
#
loop_
_entity_poly.entity_id
_entity_poly.type
_entity_poly.pdbx_seq_one_letter_code
_entity_poly.pdbx_strand_id
1 'polypeptide(L)'
;TIMAMPNVNPFPDNIETVTRYGALIDENSVVNTIPYVCITKTESGKELVDMEAMVKAGYRYFSDDGVGVQDDGIMQKAMMEAKRLGAIIVAHTEENSYRKPYSCINEGVKSRELNLVGIPNECEYVQLARDLKMACRTGAQYHCCHMSTKESVGLIRKYKEKGCNVSGEVTAHHLILTEMDVKDSNYKMNPPLRSIEDRETLIQGIIDGTIEIIANDHAPHSQKEKDRGLVFAPFGIVSLETAF
;
A
#
# COMPACT_ATOMS: atom_id res chain seq x y z
N THR A 1 -13.18 13.13 -4.22
CA THR A 1 -12.14 13.10 -3.17
C THR A 1 -11.00 12.20 -3.60
N ILE A 2 -9.78 12.61 -3.35
CA ILE A 2 -8.58 11.78 -3.48
C ILE A 2 -7.87 11.70 -2.13
N MET A 3 -7.10 10.64 -1.92
CA MET A 3 -6.21 10.49 -0.77
C MET A 3 -4.77 10.41 -1.28
N ALA A 4 -3.91 11.31 -0.79
CA ALA A 4 -2.54 11.45 -1.28
C ALA A 4 -1.55 10.82 -0.31
N MET A 5 -0.73 9.88 -0.81
CA MET A 5 0.26 9.14 -0.03
C MET A 5 1.39 10.03 0.49
N PRO A 6 2.06 9.65 1.61
CA PRO A 6 3.04 10.50 2.28
C PRO A 6 4.45 10.43 1.67
N ASN A 7 4.68 9.63 0.66
CA ASN A 7 5.97 9.43 -0.01
C ASN A 7 6.42 10.63 -0.88
N VAL A 8 6.32 11.82 -0.32
CA VAL A 8 6.69 13.11 -0.94
C VAL A 8 7.95 13.70 -0.29
N ASN A 9 8.55 14.73 -0.89
CA ASN A 9 9.73 15.38 -0.34
C ASN A 9 9.47 16.89 -0.12
N PRO A 10 9.58 17.40 1.12
CA PRO A 10 9.89 16.67 2.37
C PRO A 10 8.75 15.76 2.82
N PHE A 11 9.08 14.71 3.58
CA PHE A 11 8.09 13.80 4.16
C PHE A 11 7.15 14.53 5.13
N PRO A 12 5.83 14.25 5.14
CA PRO A 12 4.87 14.77 6.11
C PRO A 12 4.98 14.00 7.44
N ASP A 13 6.13 14.10 8.10
CA ASP A 13 6.51 13.36 9.31
C ASP A 13 6.61 14.22 10.57
N ASN A 14 6.33 15.51 10.45
CA ASN A 14 6.28 16.47 11.55
C ASN A 14 5.27 17.59 11.26
N ILE A 15 4.88 18.34 12.29
CA ILE A 15 3.83 19.36 12.19
C ILE A 15 4.15 20.46 11.17
N GLU A 16 5.39 20.87 11.07
CA GLU A 16 5.80 21.93 10.13
C GLU A 16 5.58 21.48 8.67
N THR A 17 6.10 20.30 8.31
CA THR A 17 5.97 19.76 6.95
C THR A 17 4.53 19.41 6.60
N VAL A 18 3.76 18.86 7.53
CA VAL A 18 2.34 18.53 7.36
C VAL A 18 1.50 19.79 7.15
N THR A 19 1.71 20.84 7.97
CA THR A 19 0.99 22.10 7.81
C THR A 19 1.27 22.76 6.47
N ARG A 20 2.54 22.75 6.04
CA ARG A 20 2.93 23.24 4.72
C ARG A 20 2.30 22.42 3.59
N TYR A 21 2.26 21.10 3.74
CA TYR A 21 1.64 20.21 2.76
C TYR A 21 0.13 20.48 2.65
N GLY A 22 -0.56 20.61 3.80
CA GLY A 22 -1.97 20.98 3.83
C GLY A 22 -2.25 22.33 3.15
N ALA A 23 -1.44 23.34 3.43
CA ALA A 23 -1.57 24.65 2.78
C ALA A 23 -1.39 24.58 1.24
N LEU A 24 -0.43 23.77 0.75
CA LEU A 24 -0.25 23.55 -0.68
C LEU A 24 -1.46 22.83 -1.32
N ILE A 25 -2.08 21.90 -0.61
CA ILE A 25 -3.31 21.25 -1.04
C ILE A 25 -4.44 22.27 -1.14
N ASP A 26 -4.65 23.06 -0.10
CA ASP A 26 -5.72 24.07 -0.04
C ASP A 26 -5.59 25.12 -1.14
N GLU A 27 -4.36 25.51 -1.47
CA GLU A 27 -4.08 26.50 -2.52
C GLU A 27 -4.22 25.95 -3.95
N ASN A 28 -3.84 24.69 -4.19
CA ASN A 28 -3.64 24.19 -5.55
C ASN A 28 -4.60 23.07 -5.95
N SER A 29 -5.24 22.38 -5.00
CA SER A 29 -6.08 21.23 -5.33
C SER A 29 -7.45 21.68 -5.87
N VAL A 30 -7.82 21.15 -7.03
CA VAL A 30 -9.15 21.37 -7.65
C VAL A 30 -10.21 20.35 -7.17
N VAL A 31 -9.79 19.39 -6.35
CA VAL A 31 -10.65 18.35 -5.76
C VAL A 31 -10.40 18.26 -4.26
N ASN A 32 -11.35 17.70 -3.52
CA ASN A 32 -11.11 17.44 -2.11
C ASN A 32 -9.97 16.43 -1.95
N THR A 33 -8.86 16.84 -1.36
CA THR A 33 -7.64 16.04 -1.18
C THR A 33 -7.36 15.84 0.30
N ILE A 34 -7.29 14.60 0.72
CA ILE A 34 -6.96 14.19 2.10
C ILE A 34 -5.53 13.62 2.08
N PRO A 35 -4.57 14.30 2.73
CA PRO A 35 -3.21 13.78 2.80
C PRO A 35 -3.08 12.68 3.86
N TYR A 36 -2.32 11.64 3.53
CA TYR A 36 -1.73 10.76 4.51
C TYR A 36 -0.52 11.42 5.15
N VAL A 37 -0.18 11.00 6.36
CA VAL A 37 1.04 11.38 7.08
C VAL A 37 1.83 10.14 7.43
N CYS A 38 3.15 10.28 7.63
CA CYS A 38 4.01 9.13 7.90
C CYS A 38 3.67 8.45 9.24
N ILE A 39 3.83 7.14 9.32
CA ILE A 39 3.86 6.38 10.58
C ILE A 39 5.18 6.66 11.30
N THR A 40 6.28 6.57 10.55
CA THR A 40 7.63 6.75 11.08
C THR A 40 8.34 7.94 10.43
N LYS A 41 9.28 8.54 11.15
CA LYS A 41 10.09 9.64 10.61
C LYS A 41 10.82 9.21 9.35
N THR A 42 10.66 10.00 8.30
CA THR A 42 11.23 9.75 6.96
C THR A 42 10.91 8.37 6.38
N GLU A 43 9.79 7.77 6.80
CA GLU A 43 9.36 6.40 6.40
C GLU A 43 10.48 5.35 6.64
N SER A 44 11.31 5.57 7.66
CA SER A 44 12.48 4.72 7.92
C SER A 44 12.18 3.46 8.73
N GLY A 45 10.95 3.31 9.27
CA GLY A 45 10.55 2.21 10.14
C GLY A 45 11.22 2.19 11.52
N LYS A 46 11.89 3.29 11.94
CA LYS A 46 12.73 3.31 13.16
C LYS A 46 12.15 4.11 14.32
N GLU A 47 11.53 5.23 14.04
CA GLU A 47 11.01 6.15 15.06
C GLU A 47 9.64 6.65 14.65
N LEU A 48 8.66 6.53 15.55
CA LEU A 48 7.31 7.03 15.31
C LEU A 48 7.30 8.56 15.20
N VAL A 49 6.45 9.07 14.35
CA VAL A 49 6.09 10.50 14.35
C VAL A 49 5.30 10.84 15.63
N ASP A 50 5.16 12.13 15.93
CA ASP A 50 4.24 12.59 16.99
C ASP A 50 2.79 12.47 16.48
N MET A 51 2.24 11.24 16.56
CA MET A 51 0.88 10.95 16.07
C MET A 51 -0.18 11.80 16.79
N GLU A 52 0.03 12.13 18.07
CA GLU A 52 -0.93 12.97 18.83
C GLU A 52 -0.97 14.39 18.29
N ALA A 53 0.18 15.00 18.03
CA ALA A 53 0.24 16.32 17.42
C ALA A 53 -0.39 16.33 16.02
N MET A 54 -0.15 15.28 15.20
CA MET A 54 -0.75 15.13 13.88
C MET A 54 -2.28 15.06 13.97
N VAL A 55 -2.82 14.22 14.86
CA VAL A 55 -4.28 14.07 15.04
C VAL A 55 -4.92 15.37 15.55
N LYS A 56 -4.28 16.10 16.47
CA LYS A 56 -4.73 17.42 16.93
C LYS A 56 -4.78 18.44 15.79
N ALA A 57 -3.88 18.31 14.81
CA ALA A 57 -3.86 19.14 13.59
C ALA A 57 -4.86 18.68 12.51
N GLY A 58 -5.60 17.58 12.75
CA GLY A 58 -6.65 17.08 11.84
C GLY A 58 -6.26 15.90 10.97
N TYR A 59 -5.01 15.42 11.05
CA TYR A 59 -4.50 14.32 10.23
C TYR A 59 -4.69 12.99 10.96
N ARG A 60 -5.42 12.04 10.33
CA ARG A 60 -5.83 10.79 10.98
C ARG A 60 -5.40 9.52 10.25
N TYR A 61 -4.83 9.65 9.06
CA TYR A 61 -4.45 8.54 8.19
C TYR A 61 -2.94 8.43 8.14
N PHE A 62 -2.38 7.33 8.66
CA PHE A 62 -0.95 7.15 8.82
C PHE A 62 -0.46 6.00 7.93
N SER A 63 0.56 6.27 7.12
CA SER A 63 1.18 5.31 6.20
C SER A 63 2.69 5.53 6.10
N ASP A 64 3.44 4.45 5.94
CA ASP A 64 4.80 4.47 5.38
C ASP A 64 4.71 3.78 4.02
N ASP A 65 4.18 4.51 3.03
CA ASP A 65 3.86 3.96 1.71
C ASP A 65 5.10 3.56 0.92
N GLY A 66 5.02 2.37 0.30
CA GLY A 66 6.08 1.81 -0.55
C GLY A 66 7.24 1.16 0.19
N VAL A 67 7.29 1.20 1.53
CA VAL A 67 8.39 0.60 2.30
C VAL A 67 7.95 -0.38 3.40
N GLY A 68 6.72 -0.28 3.87
CA GLY A 68 6.19 -1.10 4.97
C GLY A 68 6.98 -0.98 6.28
N VAL A 69 6.32 -1.01 7.42
CA VAL A 69 7.00 -1.00 8.72
C VAL A 69 7.46 -2.42 9.08
N GLN A 70 8.76 -2.68 9.04
CA GLN A 70 9.33 -4.02 9.26
C GLN A 70 9.42 -4.41 10.73
N ASP A 71 9.63 -3.45 11.64
CA ASP A 71 9.81 -3.71 13.07
C ASP A 71 8.45 -3.93 13.77
N ASP A 72 8.28 -5.11 14.37
CA ASP A 72 7.07 -5.50 15.10
C ASP A 72 6.74 -4.55 16.26
N GLY A 73 7.76 -4.11 16.99
CA GLY A 73 7.59 -3.23 18.14
C GLY A 73 7.16 -1.82 17.75
N ILE A 74 7.68 -1.31 16.64
CA ILE A 74 7.29 0.00 16.08
C ILE A 74 5.84 -0.08 15.57
N MET A 75 5.49 -1.09 14.76
CA MET A 75 4.13 -1.26 14.25
C MET A 75 3.12 -1.46 15.40
N GLN A 76 3.45 -2.24 16.41
CA GLN A 76 2.57 -2.43 17.57
C GLN A 76 2.34 -1.11 18.33
N LYS A 77 3.38 -0.31 18.55
CA LYS A 77 3.26 1.00 19.18
C LYS A 77 2.41 1.95 18.34
N ALA A 78 2.62 1.99 17.01
CA ALA A 78 1.82 2.78 16.09
C ALA A 78 0.33 2.42 16.18
N MET A 79 0.00 1.13 16.17
CA MET A 79 -1.38 0.64 16.28
C MET A 79 -2.02 0.98 17.64
N MET A 80 -1.28 0.85 18.74
CA MET A 80 -1.78 1.22 20.07
C MET A 80 -2.08 2.72 20.15
N GLU A 81 -1.20 3.54 19.59
CA GLU A 81 -1.36 4.99 19.55
C GLU A 81 -2.51 5.39 18.60
N ALA A 82 -2.59 4.79 17.42
CA ALA A 82 -3.71 5.01 16.51
C ALA A 82 -5.05 4.67 17.16
N LYS A 83 -5.14 3.55 17.90
CA LYS A 83 -6.34 3.19 18.66
C LYS A 83 -6.69 4.25 19.71
N ARG A 84 -5.71 4.72 20.48
CA ARG A 84 -5.92 5.74 21.51
C ARG A 84 -6.45 7.05 20.93
N LEU A 85 -5.96 7.42 19.75
CA LEU A 85 -6.24 8.70 19.08
C LEU A 85 -7.45 8.64 18.12
N GLY A 86 -8.01 7.47 17.86
CA GLY A 86 -9.04 7.29 16.82
C GLY A 86 -8.50 7.54 15.42
N ALA A 87 -7.23 7.21 15.20
CA ALA A 87 -6.57 7.27 13.90
C ALA A 87 -6.57 5.90 13.20
N ILE A 88 -6.15 5.87 11.95
CA ILE A 88 -6.15 4.68 11.08
C ILE A 88 -4.73 4.43 10.60
N ILE A 89 -4.27 3.19 10.74
CA ILE A 89 -3.05 2.72 10.08
C ILE A 89 -3.44 2.23 8.68
N VAL A 90 -2.80 2.78 7.68
CA VAL A 90 -3.00 2.48 6.25
C VAL A 90 -1.68 1.93 5.72
N ALA A 91 -1.64 0.65 5.38
CA ALA A 91 -0.37 -0.02 5.20
C ALA A 91 -0.15 -0.52 3.76
N HIS A 92 0.96 -0.10 3.18
CA HIS A 92 1.63 -0.86 2.14
C HIS A 92 2.30 -2.07 2.80
N THR A 93 1.87 -3.28 2.45
CA THR A 93 2.40 -4.50 3.07
C THR A 93 3.47 -5.12 2.20
N GLU A 94 4.71 -5.04 2.66
CA GLU A 94 5.86 -5.65 1.98
C GLU A 94 6.89 -6.15 3.00
N GLU A 95 6.95 -7.47 3.19
CA GLU A 95 7.95 -8.13 4.03
C GLU A 95 9.27 -8.25 3.27
N ASN A 96 10.23 -7.41 3.63
CA ASN A 96 11.48 -7.25 2.90
C ASN A 96 12.38 -8.49 2.92
N SER A 97 12.23 -9.41 3.88
CA SER A 97 13.01 -10.64 3.95
C SER A 97 12.77 -11.59 2.77
N TYR A 98 11.61 -11.47 2.11
CA TYR A 98 11.29 -12.20 0.89
C TYR A 98 11.69 -11.47 -0.40
N ARG A 99 12.06 -10.19 -0.29
CA ARG A 99 12.42 -9.36 -1.44
C ARG A 99 13.86 -9.64 -1.87
N LYS A 100 14.03 -10.26 -3.03
CA LYS A 100 15.36 -10.48 -3.62
C LYS A 100 15.87 -9.25 -4.37
N PRO A 101 17.17 -8.99 -4.42
CA PRO A 101 17.73 -7.94 -5.26
C PRO A 101 17.26 -8.08 -6.72
N TYR A 102 16.96 -6.94 -7.35
CA TYR A 102 16.48 -6.85 -8.74
C TYR A 102 15.14 -7.52 -9.04
N SER A 103 14.37 -7.95 -8.02
CA SER A 103 13.02 -8.44 -8.24
C SER A 103 12.14 -7.31 -8.80
N CYS A 104 11.36 -7.61 -9.86
CA CYS A 104 10.74 -6.56 -10.65
C CYS A 104 9.31 -6.85 -11.12
N ILE A 105 8.91 -8.11 -11.16
CA ILE A 105 7.57 -8.57 -11.54
C ILE A 105 7.17 -9.73 -10.64
N ASN A 106 5.96 -10.29 -10.80
CA ASN A 106 5.51 -11.45 -10.03
C ASN A 106 6.47 -12.65 -10.14
N GLU A 107 6.71 -13.37 -9.03
CA GLU A 107 7.38 -14.68 -9.07
C GLU A 107 6.38 -15.72 -9.59
N GLY A 108 6.41 -15.96 -10.90
CA GLY A 108 5.42 -16.80 -11.57
C GLY A 108 5.89 -17.32 -12.92
N VAL A 109 4.92 -17.55 -13.79
CA VAL A 109 5.19 -18.04 -15.16
C VAL A 109 6.00 -17.01 -15.94
N LYS A 110 5.57 -15.74 -15.88
CA LYS A 110 6.17 -14.67 -16.68
C LYS A 110 7.59 -14.33 -16.28
N SER A 111 7.91 -14.32 -14.99
CA SER A 111 9.29 -14.10 -14.54
C SER A 111 10.24 -15.20 -14.99
N ARG A 112 9.78 -16.45 -15.00
CA ARG A 112 10.57 -17.58 -15.54
C ARG A 112 10.77 -17.48 -17.05
N GLU A 113 9.73 -17.15 -17.82
CA GLU A 113 9.83 -16.94 -19.28
C GLU A 113 10.85 -15.87 -19.64
N LEU A 114 10.86 -14.77 -18.89
CA LEU A 114 11.74 -13.63 -19.13
C LEU A 114 13.10 -13.74 -18.44
N ASN A 115 13.34 -14.83 -17.68
CA ASN A 115 14.54 -15.04 -16.85
C ASN A 115 14.80 -13.84 -15.91
N LEU A 116 13.73 -13.37 -15.25
CA LEU A 116 13.76 -12.25 -14.29
C LEU A 116 13.56 -12.75 -12.86
N VAL A 117 14.07 -11.99 -11.91
CA VAL A 117 13.83 -12.24 -10.48
C VAL A 117 12.42 -11.78 -10.13
N GLY A 118 11.63 -12.69 -9.58
CA GLY A 118 10.24 -12.43 -9.20
C GLY A 118 10.09 -11.89 -7.77
N ILE A 119 8.92 -11.31 -7.51
CA ILE A 119 8.44 -10.88 -6.19
C ILE A 119 7.39 -11.90 -5.76
N PRO A 120 7.68 -12.75 -4.75
CA PRO A 120 6.74 -13.78 -4.30
C PRO A 120 5.55 -13.17 -3.55
N ASN A 121 4.45 -13.93 -3.47
CA ASN A 121 3.25 -13.53 -2.73
C ASN A 121 3.54 -13.29 -1.24
N GLU A 122 4.52 -14.02 -0.70
CA GLU A 122 5.01 -13.90 0.68
C GLU A 122 5.40 -12.47 1.05
N CYS A 123 5.92 -11.70 0.11
CA CYS A 123 6.24 -10.29 0.36
C CYS A 123 5.02 -9.52 0.88
N GLU A 124 3.83 -9.79 0.37
CA GLU A 124 2.61 -9.09 0.77
C GLU A 124 1.95 -9.75 1.99
N TYR A 125 1.55 -11.03 1.86
CA TYR A 125 0.66 -11.64 2.84
C TYR A 125 1.33 -11.95 4.19
N VAL A 126 2.65 -12.11 4.26
CA VAL A 126 3.34 -12.41 5.54
C VAL A 126 3.31 -11.17 6.44
N GLN A 127 3.64 -10.00 5.92
CA GLN A 127 3.49 -8.77 6.69
C GLN A 127 2.03 -8.51 7.04
N LEU A 128 1.12 -8.67 6.08
CA LEU A 128 -0.32 -8.50 6.35
C LEU A 128 -0.81 -9.41 7.48
N ALA A 129 -0.42 -10.69 7.49
CA ALA A 129 -0.81 -11.63 8.54
C ALA A 129 -0.31 -11.18 9.93
N ARG A 130 0.91 -10.67 10.01
CA ARG A 130 1.49 -10.08 11.22
C ARG A 130 0.67 -8.87 11.68
N ASP A 131 0.42 -7.94 10.78
CA ASP A 131 -0.25 -6.67 11.07
C ASP A 131 -1.71 -6.88 11.49
N LEU A 132 -2.44 -7.74 10.81
CA LEU A 132 -3.83 -8.08 11.17
C LEU A 132 -3.94 -8.71 12.56
N LYS A 133 -2.97 -9.55 12.94
CA LYS A 133 -2.89 -10.09 14.29
C LYS A 133 -2.68 -9.00 15.34
N MET A 134 -1.82 -8.02 15.04
CA MET A 134 -1.58 -6.89 15.93
C MET A 134 -2.79 -5.95 15.99
N ALA A 135 -3.40 -5.61 14.86
CA ALA A 135 -4.59 -4.77 14.78
C ALA A 135 -5.76 -5.36 15.58
N CYS A 136 -5.98 -6.66 15.43
CA CYS A 136 -7.01 -7.37 16.19
C CYS A 136 -6.75 -7.36 17.71
N ARG A 137 -5.50 -7.53 18.13
CA ARG A 137 -5.12 -7.51 19.56
C ARG A 137 -5.21 -6.12 20.19
N THR A 138 -4.83 -5.09 19.45
CA THR A 138 -4.84 -3.70 19.91
C THR A 138 -6.21 -3.03 19.77
N GLY A 139 -7.07 -3.59 18.90
CA GLY A 139 -8.33 -2.98 18.49
C GLY A 139 -8.14 -1.74 17.62
N ALA A 140 -6.96 -1.56 17.01
CA ALA A 140 -6.70 -0.48 16.08
C ALA A 140 -7.50 -0.67 14.79
N GLN A 141 -7.86 0.44 14.16
CA GLN A 141 -8.35 0.42 12.78
C GLN A 141 -7.17 0.28 11.84
N TYR A 142 -7.24 -0.71 10.96
CA TYR A 142 -6.18 -1.04 10.02
C TYR A 142 -6.75 -1.22 8.61
N HIS A 143 -6.11 -0.61 7.64
CA HIS A 143 -6.46 -0.72 6.23
C HIS A 143 -5.27 -1.24 5.43
N CYS A 144 -5.47 -2.30 4.64
CA CYS A 144 -4.47 -2.84 3.73
C CYS A 144 -4.64 -2.21 2.36
N CYS A 145 -3.62 -1.49 1.89
CA CYS A 145 -3.59 -0.90 0.55
C CYS A 145 -3.43 -1.98 -0.53
N HIS A 146 -3.94 -1.69 -1.73
CA HIS A 146 -3.67 -2.35 -3.01
C HIS A 146 -3.33 -3.86 -2.91
N MET A 147 -4.18 -4.66 -2.24
CA MET A 147 -3.98 -6.11 -2.16
C MET A 147 -3.87 -6.72 -3.56
N SER A 148 -2.94 -7.64 -3.72
CA SER A 148 -2.68 -8.30 -4.99
C SER A 148 -2.76 -9.83 -4.94
N THR A 149 -2.77 -10.43 -3.73
CA THR A 149 -2.66 -11.87 -3.55
C THR A 149 -3.94 -12.50 -2.98
N LYS A 150 -4.24 -13.73 -3.37
CA LYS A 150 -5.36 -14.52 -2.86
C LYS A 150 -5.26 -14.78 -1.36
N GLU A 151 -4.03 -14.94 -0.87
CA GLU A 151 -3.75 -15.14 0.55
C GLU A 151 -4.17 -13.90 1.37
N SER A 152 -3.90 -12.70 0.86
CA SER A 152 -4.30 -11.43 1.49
C SER A 152 -5.83 -11.30 1.60
N VAL A 153 -6.56 -11.66 0.55
CA VAL A 153 -8.03 -11.70 0.58
C VAL A 153 -8.53 -12.64 1.67
N GLY A 154 -7.97 -13.86 1.72
CA GLY A 154 -8.32 -14.84 2.75
C GLY A 154 -8.03 -14.36 4.17
N LEU A 155 -6.94 -13.62 4.36
CA LEU A 155 -6.57 -13.02 5.65
C LEU A 155 -7.57 -11.93 6.06
N ILE A 156 -7.88 -10.96 5.19
CA ILE A 156 -8.85 -9.90 5.48
C ILE A 156 -10.20 -10.51 5.84
N ARG A 157 -10.72 -11.46 5.04
CA ARG A 157 -11.97 -12.16 5.32
C ARG A 157 -11.97 -12.77 6.71
N LYS A 158 -10.95 -13.56 7.03
CA LYS A 158 -10.78 -14.23 8.32
C LYS A 158 -10.80 -13.27 9.52
N TYR A 159 -10.14 -12.10 9.40
CA TYR A 159 -10.07 -11.15 10.49
C TYR A 159 -11.33 -10.28 10.61
N LYS A 160 -12.03 -10.01 9.50
CA LYS A 160 -13.39 -9.43 9.52
C LYS A 160 -14.39 -10.35 10.22
N GLU A 161 -14.38 -11.65 9.91
CA GLU A 161 -15.24 -12.65 10.57
C GLU A 161 -14.99 -12.74 12.08
N LYS A 162 -13.79 -12.44 12.54
CA LYS A 162 -13.46 -12.33 13.97
C LYS A 162 -13.90 -11.03 14.61
N GLY A 163 -14.50 -10.11 13.86
CA GLY A 163 -14.92 -8.80 14.35
C GLY A 163 -13.78 -7.79 14.54
N CYS A 164 -12.61 -8.02 13.95
CA CYS A 164 -11.52 -7.07 14.00
C CYS A 164 -11.81 -5.88 13.08
N ASN A 165 -11.39 -4.68 13.48
CA ASN A 165 -11.63 -3.44 12.70
C ASN A 165 -10.59 -3.33 11.57
N VAL A 166 -10.74 -4.15 10.55
CA VAL A 166 -9.83 -4.24 9.42
C VAL A 166 -10.57 -4.11 8.10
N SER A 167 -9.92 -3.52 7.11
CA SER A 167 -10.43 -3.36 5.74
C SER A 167 -9.29 -3.51 4.74
N GLY A 168 -9.63 -3.60 3.47
CA GLY A 168 -8.65 -3.69 2.39
C GLY A 168 -9.19 -3.14 1.09
N GLU A 169 -8.28 -2.77 0.22
CA GLU A 169 -8.58 -2.29 -1.11
C GLU A 169 -7.84 -3.09 -2.19
N VAL A 170 -8.34 -2.99 -3.40
CA VAL A 170 -7.70 -3.54 -4.60
C VAL A 170 -7.65 -2.45 -5.67
N THR A 171 -6.67 -2.49 -6.56
CA THR A 171 -6.61 -1.53 -7.66
C THR A 171 -7.30 -2.08 -8.91
N ALA A 172 -7.78 -1.18 -9.79
CA ALA A 172 -8.40 -1.55 -11.05
C ALA A 172 -7.48 -2.43 -11.92
N HIS A 173 -6.18 -2.13 -11.95
CA HIS A 173 -5.23 -2.91 -12.73
C HIS A 173 -5.03 -4.33 -12.18
N HIS A 174 -5.10 -4.58 -10.88
CA HIS A 174 -5.07 -5.93 -10.32
C HIS A 174 -6.37 -6.74 -10.55
N LEU A 175 -7.50 -6.07 -10.80
CA LEU A 175 -8.76 -6.72 -11.17
C LEU A 175 -8.81 -7.12 -12.65
N ILE A 176 -8.06 -6.44 -13.52
CA ILE A 176 -8.15 -6.59 -14.97
C ILE A 176 -6.95 -7.37 -15.53
N LEU A 177 -5.73 -7.02 -15.10
CA LEU A 177 -4.48 -7.54 -15.63
C LEU A 177 -3.90 -8.66 -14.76
N THR A 178 -3.03 -9.46 -15.37
CA THR A 178 -2.28 -10.54 -14.75
C THR A 178 -0.79 -10.46 -15.10
N GLU A 179 0.04 -11.29 -14.49
CA GLU A 179 1.46 -11.40 -14.87
C GLU A 179 1.67 -11.68 -16.37
N MET A 180 0.70 -12.34 -17.02
CA MET A 180 0.78 -12.68 -18.46
C MET A 180 0.64 -11.47 -19.37
N ASP A 181 0.09 -10.36 -18.88
CA ASP A 181 -0.06 -9.12 -19.62
C ASP A 181 1.20 -8.26 -19.62
N VAL A 182 2.21 -8.61 -18.80
CA VAL A 182 3.47 -7.87 -18.71
C VAL A 182 4.25 -7.98 -20.02
N LYS A 183 4.40 -6.84 -20.71
CA LYS A 183 5.12 -6.70 -21.98
C LYS A 183 6.40 -5.91 -21.83
N ASP A 184 6.35 -4.84 -21.07
CA ASP A 184 7.43 -3.89 -20.86
C ASP A 184 7.36 -3.25 -19.45
N SER A 185 8.20 -2.28 -19.18
CA SER A 185 8.29 -1.60 -17.89
C SER A 185 7.09 -0.74 -17.51
N ASN A 186 6.18 -0.43 -18.45
CA ASN A 186 4.93 0.26 -18.12
C ASN A 186 4.01 -0.63 -17.27
N TYR A 187 4.20 -1.95 -17.34
CA TYR A 187 3.51 -2.94 -16.50
C TYR A 187 4.24 -3.23 -15.18
N LYS A 188 5.29 -2.48 -14.85
CA LYS A 188 6.03 -2.65 -13.60
C LYS A 188 5.43 -1.75 -12.52
N MET A 189 4.76 -2.35 -11.53
CA MET A 189 4.23 -1.71 -10.32
C MET A 189 4.50 -2.58 -9.09
N ASN A 190 4.28 -2.05 -7.91
CA ASN A 190 4.43 -2.75 -6.64
C ASN A 190 3.21 -2.48 -5.74
N PRO A 191 2.43 -3.52 -5.39
CA PRO A 191 2.64 -4.94 -5.69
C PRO A 191 2.53 -5.26 -7.18
N PRO A 192 3.18 -6.34 -7.68
CA PRO A 192 3.16 -6.68 -9.09
C PRO A 192 1.82 -7.30 -9.52
N LEU A 193 1.55 -7.28 -10.81
CA LEU A 193 0.46 -8.05 -11.41
C LEU A 193 0.68 -9.55 -11.15
N ARG A 194 -0.27 -10.22 -10.53
CA ARG A 194 -0.19 -11.59 -10.05
C ARG A 194 -0.77 -12.61 -11.03
N SER A 195 -0.93 -13.83 -10.58
CA SER A 195 -1.52 -14.92 -11.34
C SER A 195 -3.01 -14.68 -11.66
N ILE A 196 -3.57 -15.47 -12.58
CA ILE A 196 -5.01 -15.49 -12.86
C ILE A 196 -5.80 -15.87 -11.60
N GLU A 197 -5.31 -16.82 -10.82
CA GLU A 197 -5.97 -17.28 -9.58
C GLU A 197 -6.04 -16.17 -8.54
N ASP A 198 -4.96 -15.37 -8.39
CA ASP A 198 -4.96 -14.21 -7.50
C ASP A 198 -6.01 -13.19 -7.95
N ARG A 199 -6.02 -12.82 -9.24
CA ARG A 199 -6.98 -11.88 -9.81
C ARG A 199 -8.43 -12.34 -9.60
N GLU A 200 -8.74 -13.60 -9.88
CA GLU A 200 -10.08 -14.15 -9.69
C GLU A 200 -10.51 -14.09 -8.22
N THR A 201 -9.57 -14.34 -7.29
CA THR A 201 -9.85 -14.25 -5.86
C THR A 201 -10.09 -12.80 -5.41
N LEU A 202 -9.36 -11.83 -5.98
CA LEU A 202 -9.61 -10.40 -5.74
C LEU A 202 -11.01 -10.00 -6.21
N ILE A 203 -11.41 -10.43 -7.41
CA ILE A 203 -12.76 -10.19 -7.96
C ILE A 203 -13.83 -10.78 -7.03
N GLN A 204 -13.66 -12.03 -6.58
CA GLN A 204 -14.58 -12.64 -5.62
C GLN A 204 -14.60 -11.89 -4.28
N GLY A 205 -13.47 -11.35 -3.85
CA GLY A 205 -13.39 -10.51 -2.65
C GLY A 205 -14.20 -9.22 -2.75
N ILE A 206 -14.30 -8.61 -3.93
CA ILE A 206 -15.21 -7.49 -4.18
C ILE A 206 -16.68 -7.95 -4.17
N ILE A 207 -16.99 -9.06 -4.84
CA ILE A 207 -18.37 -9.57 -4.97
C ILE A 207 -18.96 -9.95 -3.60
N ASP A 208 -18.17 -10.58 -2.73
CA ASP A 208 -18.63 -11.03 -1.41
C ASP A 208 -18.48 -9.97 -0.30
N GLY A 209 -17.96 -8.77 -0.62
CA GLY A 209 -17.78 -7.67 0.32
C GLY A 209 -16.59 -7.82 1.26
N THR A 210 -15.69 -8.76 1.01
CA THR A 210 -14.41 -8.85 1.73
C THR A 210 -13.55 -7.61 1.46
N ILE A 211 -13.54 -7.16 0.21
CA ILE A 211 -12.85 -5.95 -0.27
C ILE A 211 -13.91 -4.90 -0.54
N GLU A 212 -13.78 -3.71 0.07
CA GLU A 212 -14.80 -2.66 0.00
C GLU A 212 -14.42 -1.49 -0.90
N ILE A 213 -13.15 -1.38 -1.28
CA ILE A 213 -12.61 -0.21 -1.96
C ILE A 213 -11.86 -0.64 -3.21
N ILE A 214 -12.12 0.05 -4.31
CA ILE A 214 -11.28 0.01 -5.51
C ILE A 214 -10.47 1.31 -5.53
N ALA A 215 -9.15 1.18 -5.42
CA ALA A 215 -8.21 2.28 -5.41
C ALA A 215 -7.52 2.43 -6.78
N ASN A 216 -6.78 3.51 -6.95
CA ASN A 216 -6.07 3.77 -8.19
C ASN A 216 -4.59 3.37 -8.12
N ASP A 217 -3.94 3.66 -7.01
CA ASP A 217 -2.48 3.57 -6.91
C ASP A 217 -1.79 4.22 -8.12
N HIS A 218 -2.20 5.49 -8.42
CA HIS A 218 -1.68 6.24 -9.54
C HIS A 218 -0.26 6.73 -9.24
N ALA A 219 0.73 6.06 -9.82
CA ALA A 219 2.14 6.36 -9.63
C ALA A 219 2.85 6.55 -11.00
N PRO A 220 2.67 7.71 -11.64
CA PRO A 220 3.20 7.98 -12.97
C PRO A 220 4.70 8.23 -12.93
N HIS A 221 5.39 7.74 -13.93
CA HIS A 221 6.80 8.01 -14.20
C HIS A 221 6.99 8.48 -15.64
N SER A 222 8.06 9.25 -15.89
CA SER A 222 8.38 9.71 -17.24
C SER A 222 8.73 8.53 -18.15
N GLN A 223 8.49 8.69 -19.46
CA GLN A 223 8.86 7.68 -20.45
C GLN A 223 10.35 7.32 -20.35
N LYS A 224 11.22 8.32 -20.16
CA LYS A 224 12.66 8.11 -19.97
C LYS A 224 13.00 7.20 -18.79
N GLU A 225 12.26 7.29 -17.71
CA GLU A 225 12.43 6.40 -16.54
C GLU A 225 11.93 4.99 -16.84
N LYS A 226 10.78 4.89 -17.51
CA LYS A 226 10.22 3.60 -17.93
C LYS A 226 11.07 2.90 -19.00
N ASP A 227 11.72 3.61 -19.90
CA ASP A 227 12.60 3.05 -20.94
C ASP A 227 13.85 2.34 -20.40
N ARG A 228 14.08 2.40 -19.08
CA ARG A 228 15.19 1.68 -18.42
C ARG A 228 14.95 0.16 -18.31
N GLY A 229 13.81 -0.32 -18.79
CA GLY A 229 13.45 -1.75 -18.80
C GLY A 229 12.99 -2.29 -17.45
N LEU A 230 12.43 -3.51 -17.46
CA LEU A 230 11.77 -4.11 -16.29
C LEU A 230 12.62 -4.15 -15.02
N VAL A 231 13.93 -4.34 -15.13
CA VAL A 231 14.82 -4.42 -13.95
C VAL A 231 15.05 -3.04 -13.33
N PHE A 232 15.32 -2.00 -14.13
CA PHE A 232 15.81 -0.72 -13.64
C PHE A 232 14.80 0.43 -13.69
N ALA A 233 13.66 0.25 -14.34
CA ALA A 233 12.57 1.22 -14.29
C ALA A 233 12.00 1.32 -12.87
N PRO A 234 11.52 2.50 -12.45
CA PRO A 234 10.80 2.63 -11.19
C PRO A 234 9.48 1.86 -11.23
N PHE A 235 9.00 1.46 -10.06
CA PHE A 235 7.68 0.89 -9.87
C PHE A 235 6.60 1.96 -9.95
N GLY A 236 5.51 1.68 -10.64
CA GLY A 236 4.36 2.56 -10.76
C GLY A 236 3.65 2.42 -12.10
N ILE A 237 2.35 2.66 -12.09
CA ILE A 237 1.48 2.58 -13.27
C ILE A 237 0.58 3.82 -13.35
N VAL A 238 0.23 4.23 -14.56
CA VAL A 238 -0.79 5.25 -14.82
C VAL A 238 -2.16 4.60 -14.70
N SER A 239 -3.04 5.13 -13.86
CA SER A 239 -4.33 4.51 -13.54
C SER A 239 -5.52 5.48 -13.44
N LEU A 240 -5.29 6.80 -13.26
CA LEU A 240 -6.39 7.76 -13.08
C LEU A 240 -7.36 7.81 -14.28
N GLU A 241 -6.84 7.71 -15.50
CA GLU A 241 -7.63 7.79 -16.73
C GLU A 241 -8.53 6.55 -16.94
N THR A 242 -8.23 5.46 -16.25
CA THR A 242 -8.92 4.15 -16.40
C THR A 242 -9.63 3.72 -15.10
N ALA A 243 -9.78 4.63 -14.15
CA ALA A 243 -10.37 4.34 -12.85
C ALA A 243 -11.89 4.12 -12.86
N PHE A 244 -12.58 4.53 -13.95
CA PHE A 244 -14.03 4.47 -14.13
C PHE A 244 -14.41 3.75 -15.41
#